data_8708f134c397dc41dd2acb4142451a90
#
_entry.id   8708f134c397dc41dd2acb4142451a90
#
_cell.length_a   1.000
_cell.length_b   1.000
_cell.length_c   1.000
_cell.angle_alpha   90.00
_cell.angle_beta   90.00
_cell.angle_gamma   90.00
#
_symmetry.space_group_name_H-M   'P 1'
#
loop_
_entity.id
_entity.type
_entity.pdbx_description
1 polymer ?
#
loop_
_entity_poly.entity_id
_entity_poly.type
_entity_poly.pdbx_seq_one_letter_code
_entity_poly.pdbx_strand_id
1 'polypeptide(L)'
;MSDEVRLENVTVRNWRAVVRLKLAPEQKDLVASNLYSIAQSKFDLNAHPRAVYAGKELVGFLMYDVWETKEKIREASIYRFMIDVKHQGKGYGRAALARALDEIKATPGVKKVSIGYMPENAVVKQFYASFGFVEVGRDEDGEIEAELTL
;
A
#
# COMPACT_ATOMS: atom_id res chain seq x y z
N MET A 1 -22.71 -3.21 -11.65
CA MET A 1 -21.45 -2.68 -12.15
C MET A 1 -20.50 -2.42 -11.00
N SER A 2 -19.29 -2.90 -11.10
CA SER A 2 -18.25 -2.55 -10.13
C SER A 2 -17.73 -1.14 -10.46
N ASP A 3 -17.51 -0.34 -9.43
CA ASP A 3 -16.88 0.95 -9.60
C ASP A 3 -15.42 0.76 -10.02
N GLU A 4 -14.96 1.59 -10.91
CA GLU A 4 -13.55 1.60 -11.29
C GLU A 4 -12.70 2.11 -10.13
N VAL A 5 -11.68 1.34 -9.78
CA VAL A 5 -10.72 1.72 -8.73
C VAL A 5 -9.52 2.43 -9.36
N ARG A 6 -9.18 3.58 -8.79
CA ARG A 6 -8.03 4.37 -9.22
C ARG A 6 -7.30 4.94 -8.02
N LEU A 7 -6.04 5.26 -8.23
CA LEU A 7 -5.21 5.96 -7.24
C LEU A 7 -5.08 7.42 -7.65
N GLU A 8 -5.19 8.31 -6.68
CA GLU A 8 -4.99 9.74 -6.86
C GLU A 8 -4.04 10.27 -5.80
N ASN A 9 -3.39 11.38 -6.09
CA ASN A 9 -2.53 12.03 -5.11
C ASN A 9 -3.35 12.47 -3.89
N VAL A 10 -2.71 12.43 -2.73
CA VAL A 10 -3.25 13.07 -1.54
C VAL A 10 -2.97 14.57 -1.67
N THR A 11 -4.01 15.39 -1.58
CA THR A 11 -3.94 16.82 -1.87
C THR A 11 -4.62 17.63 -0.78
N VAL A 12 -4.53 18.96 -0.88
CA VAL A 12 -5.25 19.87 0.02
C VAL A 12 -6.76 19.62 0.02
N ARG A 13 -7.28 19.05 -1.08
CA ARG A 13 -8.72 18.80 -1.21
C ARG A 13 -9.20 17.51 -0.54
N ASN A 14 -8.35 16.50 -0.45
CA ASN A 14 -8.78 15.16 0.02
C ASN A 14 -8.08 14.68 1.29
N TRP A 15 -7.00 15.32 1.75
CA TRP A 15 -6.23 14.77 2.86
C TRP A 15 -7.03 14.58 4.15
N ARG A 16 -7.98 15.49 4.44
CA ARG A 16 -8.83 15.35 5.63
C ARG A 16 -9.74 14.13 5.54
N ALA A 17 -10.31 13.89 4.37
CA ALA A 17 -11.12 12.70 4.13
C ALA A 17 -10.28 11.43 4.25
N VAL A 18 -9.05 11.44 3.75
CA VAL A 18 -8.12 10.31 3.90
C VAL A 18 -7.83 10.03 5.36
N VAL A 19 -7.59 11.07 6.17
CA VAL A 19 -7.33 10.90 7.61
C VAL A 19 -8.54 10.30 8.35
N ARG A 20 -9.76 10.56 7.87
CA ARG A 20 -10.98 10.07 8.48
C ARG A 20 -11.33 8.62 8.13
N LEU A 21 -10.65 8.02 7.19
CA LEU A 21 -10.84 6.61 6.87
C LEU A 21 -10.53 5.76 8.11
N LYS A 22 -11.31 4.70 8.31
CA LYS A 22 -11.21 3.89 9.54
C LYS A 22 -10.96 2.44 9.24
N LEU A 23 -10.06 1.84 10.01
CA LEU A 23 -9.87 0.40 10.02
C LEU A 23 -10.92 -0.26 10.92
N ALA A 24 -11.16 -1.55 10.72
CA ALA A 24 -11.90 -2.36 11.68
C ALA A 24 -11.16 -2.33 13.03
N PRO A 25 -11.87 -2.42 14.18
CA PRO A 25 -11.23 -2.33 15.48
C PRO A 25 -10.05 -3.28 15.69
N GLU A 26 -10.13 -4.49 15.15
CA GLU A 26 -9.06 -5.49 15.24
C GLU A 26 -7.84 -5.16 14.37
N GLN A 27 -7.96 -4.19 13.46
CA GLN A 27 -6.89 -3.80 12.54
C GLN A 27 -6.16 -2.52 12.96
N LYS A 28 -6.69 -1.76 13.92
CA LYS A 28 -6.18 -0.43 14.27
C LYS A 28 -4.71 -0.39 14.64
N ASP A 29 -4.22 -1.42 15.31
CA ASP A 29 -2.85 -1.47 15.80
C ASP A 29 -1.89 -2.14 14.80
N LEU A 30 -2.40 -2.58 13.64
CA LEU A 30 -1.61 -3.28 12.62
C LEU A 30 -0.97 -2.34 11.59
N VAL A 31 -1.45 -1.12 11.52
CA VAL A 31 -0.98 -0.15 10.52
C VAL A 31 -0.84 1.22 11.17
N ALA A 32 0.17 1.98 10.79
CA ALA A 32 0.29 3.37 11.20
C ALA A 32 -0.92 4.16 10.69
N SER A 33 -1.34 5.18 11.44
CA SER A 33 -2.48 6.01 11.03
C SER A 33 -2.20 6.73 9.70
N ASN A 34 -3.26 7.07 8.98
CA ASN A 34 -3.12 7.81 7.74
C ASN A 34 -2.55 9.21 8.00
N LEU A 35 -2.91 9.82 9.13
CA LEU A 35 -2.34 11.12 9.53
C LEU A 35 -0.82 11.02 9.69
N TYR A 36 -0.34 10.00 10.42
CA TYR A 36 1.09 9.78 10.58
C TYR A 36 1.77 9.57 9.24
N SER A 37 1.17 8.77 8.37
CA SER A 37 1.74 8.46 7.05
C SER A 37 1.83 9.70 6.16
N ILE A 38 0.80 10.54 6.15
CA ILE A 38 0.81 11.78 5.38
C ILE A 38 1.90 12.73 5.91
N ALA A 39 2.01 12.86 7.24
CA ALA A 39 3.05 13.68 7.84
C ALA A 39 4.44 13.15 7.46
N GLN A 40 4.66 11.84 7.56
CA GLN A 40 5.91 11.20 7.18
C GLN A 40 6.29 11.50 5.72
N SER A 41 5.30 11.49 4.82
CA SER A 41 5.53 11.74 3.40
C SER A 41 6.09 13.13 3.10
N LYS A 42 5.92 14.09 4.00
CA LYS A 42 6.45 15.44 3.82
C LYS A 42 7.97 15.50 4.07
N PHE A 43 8.52 14.52 4.76
CA PHE A 43 9.93 14.46 5.11
C PHE A 43 10.65 13.32 4.39
N ASP A 44 9.93 12.34 3.88
CA ASP A 44 10.47 11.26 3.08
C ASP A 44 10.20 11.55 1.60
N LEU A 45 11.23 12.01 0.90
CA LEU A 45 11.12 12.42 -0.50
C LEU A 45 10.86 11.25 -1.45
N ASN A 46 11.05 10.02 -1.00
CA ASN A 46 10.77 8.81 -1.78
C ASN A 46 9.31 8.34 -1.65
N ALA A 47 8.56 8.93 -0.73
CA ALA A 47 7.20 8.49 -0.45
C ALA A 47 6.19 8.99 -1.49
N HIS A 48 5.29 8.08 -1.86
CA HIS A 48 4.21 8.33 -2.81
C HIS A 48 2.88 7.97 -2.12
N PRO A 49 2.30 8.91 -1.34
CA PRO A 49 0.98 8.67 -0.75
C PRO A 49 -0.10 8.73 -1.81
N ARG A 50 -1.05 7.79 -1.74
CA ARG A 50 -2.14 7.68 -2.70
C ARG A 50 -3.48 7.51 -2.00
N ALA A 51 -4.47 8.28 -2.45
CA ALA A 51 -5.85 8.09 -2.07
C ALA A 51 -6.47 7.06 -3.03
N VAL A 52 -7.19 6.09 -2.49
CA VAL A 52 -7.85 5.05 -3.29
C VAL A 52 -9.30 5.44 -3.47
N TYR A 53 -9.73 5.57 -4.71
CA TYR A 53 -11.12 5.89 -5.08
C TYR A 53 -11.77 4.71 -5.80
N ALA A 54 -13.04 4.49 -5.51
CA ALA A 54 -13.91 3.61 -6.29
C ALA A 54 -15.03 4.48 -6.83
N GLY A 55 -15.02 4.75 -8.13
CA GLY A 55 -15.89 5.76 -8.70
C GLY A 55 -15.61 7.13 -8.08
N LYS A 56 -16.61 7.73 -7.46
CA LYS A 56 -16.48 9.04 -6.78
C LYS A 56 -16.18 8.94 -5.30
N GLU A 57 -16.17 7.73 -4.74
CA GLU A 57 -16.00 7.53 -3.31
C GLU A 57 -14.54 7.27 -2.95
N LEU A 58 -14.08 7.93 -1.91
CA LEU A 58 -12.79 7.65 -1.29
C LEU A 58 -12.96 6.40 -0.41
N VAL A 59 -12.21 5.34 -0.71
CA VAL A 59 -12.37 4.04 -0.04
C VAL A 59 -11.13 3.55 0.68
N GLY A 60 -9.97 4.14 0.43
CA GLY A 60 -8.74 3.67 1.07
C GLY A 60 -7.55 4.59 0.89
N PHE A 61 -6.44 4.13 1.41
CA PHE A 61 -5.16 4.84 1.37
C PHE A 61 -4.03 3.83 1.17
N LEU A 62 -3.02 4.24 0.42
CA LEU A 62 -1.84 3.43 0.15
C LEU A 62 -0.64 4.36 0.05
N MET A 63 0.52 3.89 0.51
CA MET A 63 1.76 4.64 0.35
C MET A 63 2.91 3.70 0.03
N TYR A 64 3.73 4.08 -0.94
CA TYR A 64 4.92 3.33 -1.28
C TYR A 64 6.12 4.26 -1.45
N ASP A 65 7.30 3.70 -1.24
CA ASP A 65 8.57 4.36 -1.50
C ASP A 65 9.20 3.79 -2.76
N VAL A 66 9.97 4.63 -3.45
CA VAL A 66 10.89 4.20 -4.51
C VAL A 66 12.25 4.80 -4.17
N TRP A 67 13.28 3.96 -4.13
CA TRP A 67 14.64 4.41 -3.81
C TRP A 67 15.66 3.73 -4.73
N GLU A 68 16.86 4.27 -4.73
CA GLU A 68 17.98 3.69 -5.46
C GLU A 68 18.94 3.05 -4.46
N THR A 69 19.31 1.80 -4.70
CA THR A 69 20.27 1.07 -3.86
C THR A 69 21.70 1.56 -4.11
N LYS A 70 22.66 1.10 -3.29
CA LYS A 70 24.08 1.40 -3.48
C LYS A 70 24.59 0.90 -4.82
N GLU A 71 24.02 -0.17 -5.35
CA GLU A 71 24.36 -0.73 -6.66
C GLU A 71 23.65 0.01 -7.80
N LYS A 72 22.96 1.10 -7.50
CA LYS A 72 22.19 1.92 -8.44
C LYS A 72 21.04 1.16 -9.11
N ILE A 73 20.44 0.24 -8.36
CA ILE A 73 19.23 -0.47 -8.74
C ILE A 73 18.07 0.20 -8.02
N ARG A 74 16.97 0.45 -8.73
CA ARG A 74 15.77 1.04 -8.11
C ARG A 74 14.86 -0.06 -7.59
N GLU A 75 14.36 0.14 -6.39
CA GLU A 75 13.44 -0.76 -5.72
C GLU A 75 12.29 0.02 -5.13
N ALA A 76 11.17 -0.64 -4.86
CA ALA A 76 10.01 -0.04 -4.24
C ALA A 76 9.54 -0.89 -3.05
N SER A 77 8.84 -0.25 -2.13
CA SER A 77 8.17 -0.93 -1.02
C SER A 77 6.80 -0.30 -0.78
N ILE A 78 5.77 -1.14 -0.75
CA ILE A 78 4.43 -0.71 -0.35
C ILE A 78 4.33 -0.98 1.15
N TYR A 79 4.36 0.07 1.96
CA TYR A 79 4.45 -0.07 3.41
C TYR A 79 3.25 0.49 4.18
N ARG A 80 2.30 1.10 3.49
CA ARG A 80 1.01 1.52 4.05
C ARG A 80 -0.08 1.16 3.06
N PHE A 81 -1.09 0.44 3.54
CA PHE A 81 -2.20 0.05 2.69
C PHE A 81 -3.41 -0.31 3.54
N MET A 82 -4.52 0.38 3.32
CA MET A 82 -5.75 0.11 4.04
C MET A 82 -6.98 0.44 3.18
N ILE A 83 -8.05 -0.29 3.42
CA ILE A 83 -9.37 0.01 2.88
C ILE A 83 -10.28 0.34 4.07
N ASP A 84 -11.05 1.41 3.95
CA ASP A 84 -12.01 1.82 4.97
C ASP A 84 -12.95 0.66 5.33
N VAL A 85 -13.23 0.49 6.62
CA VAL A 85 -14.02 -0.63 7.13
C VAL A 85 -15.37 -0.75 6.42
N LYS A 86 -15.98 0.36 6.03
CA LYS A 86 -17.27 0.36 5.32
C LYS A 86 -17.18 -0.20 3.90
N HIS A 87 -15.98 -0.24 3.36
CA HIS A 87 -15.75 -0.60 1.95
C HIS A 87 -14.98 -1.91 1.79
N GLN A 88 -14.67 -2.59 2.89
CA GLN A 88 -13.99 -3.89 2.84
C GLN A 88 -14.92 -4.99 2.30
N GLY A 89 -14.31 -6.05 1.75
CA GLY A 89 -15.07 -7.19 1.23
C GLY A 89 -15.68 -6.97 -0.15
N LYS A 90 -15.31 -5.90 -0.86
CA LYS A 90 -15.85 -5.56 -2.19
C LYS A 90 -14.82 -5.70 -3.31
N GLY A 91 -13.61 -6.16 -3.00
CA GLY A 91 -12.55 -6.31 -4.00
C GLY A 91 -11.73 -5.05 -4.24
N TYR A 92 -11.96 -3.97 -3.50
CA TYR A 92 -11.24 -2.72 -3.70
C TYR A 92 -9.76 -2.83 -3.34
N GLY A 93 -9.42 -3.62 -2.32
CA GLY A 93 -8.03 -3.85 -1.95
C GLY A 93 -7.23 -4.49 -3.07
N ARG A 94 -7.79 -5.51 -3.71
CA ARG A 94 -7.16 -6.18 -4.83
C ARG A 94 -6.96 -5.23 -6.02
N ALA A 95 -7.99 -4.47 -6.35
CA ALA A 95 -7.92 -3.51 -7.45
C ALA A 95 -6.92 -2.38 -7.14
N ALA A 96 -6.88 -1.88 -5.90
CA ALA A 96 -5.94 -0.85 -5.48
C ALA A 96 -4.49 -1.33 -5.56
N LEU A 97 -4.22 -2.56 -5.10
CA LEU A 97 -2.87 -3.12 -5.19
C LEU A 97 -2.44 -3.27 -6.65
N ALA A 98 -3.35 -3.74 -7.51
CA ALA A 98 -3.07 -3.83 -8.95
C ALA A 98 -2.70 -2.47 -9.53
N ARG A 99 -3.42 -1.40 -9.17
CA ARG A 99 -3.11 -0.04 -9.64
C ARG A 99 -1.75 0.43 -9.11
N ALA A 100 -1.44 0.16 -7.85
CA ALA A 100 -0.14 0.53 -7.28
C ALA A 100 1.00 -0.18 -8.00
N LEU A 101 0.85 -1.45 -8.29
CA LEU A 101 1.85 -2.21 -9.04
C LEU A 101 2.01 -1.66 -10.47
N ASP A 102 0.93 -1.24 -11.11
CA ASP A 102 0.99 -0.61 -12.43
C ASP A 102 1.82 0.70 -12.37
N GLU A 103 1.58 1.54 -11.37
CA GLU A 103 2.37 2.78 -11.20
C GLU A 103 3.86 2.47 -10.97
N ILE A 104 4.15 1.49 -10.13
CA ILE A 104 5.54 1.12 -9.80
C ILE A 104 6.23 0.54 -11.04
N LYS A 105 5.55 -0.33 -11.79
CA LYS A 105 6.08 -0.89 -13.02
C LYS A 105 6.36 0.17 -14.08
N ALA A 106 5.57 1.22 -14.11
CA ALA A 106 5.75 2.34 -15.03
C ALA A 106 6.92 3.25 -14.62
N THR A 107 7.41 3.12 -13.38
CA THR A 107 8.55 3.90 -12.90
C THR A 107 9.85 3.30 -13.48
N PRO A 108 10.62 4.07 -14.25
CA PRO A 108 11.80 3.53 -14.92
C PRO A 108 12.81 2.90 -13.96
N GLY A 109 13.29 1.72 -14.30
CA GLY A 109 14.38 1.06 -13.60
C GLY A 109 14.02 0.32 -12.32
N VAL A 110 12.77 0.35 -11.87
CA VAL A 110 12.37 -0.40 -10.68
C VAL A 110 12.34 -1.89 -11.00
N LYS A 111 13.08 -2.67 -10.22
CA LYS A 111 13.25 -4.13 -10.46
C LYS A 111 12.46 -5.00 -9.51
N LYS A 112 12.07 -4.46 -8.36
CA LYS A 112 11.49 -5.27 -7.29
C LYS A 112 10.59 -4.42 -6.39
N VAL A 113 9.50 -5.05 -5.92
CA VAL A 113 8.61 -4.46 -4.91
C VAL A 113 8.63 -5.35 -3.68
N SER A 114 8.78 -4.76 -2.50
CA SER A 114 8.70 -5.49 -1.24
C SER A 114 7.48 -5.07 -0.43
N ILE A 115 7.00 -5.99 0.38
CA ILE A 115 5.92 -5.76 1.35
C ILE A 115 6.24 -6.50 2.65
N GLY A 116 5.58 -6.10 3.74
CA GLY A 116 5.68 -6.79 5.01
C GLY A 116 4.29 -7.10 5.58
N TYR A 117 4.17 -8.20 6.32
CA TYR A 117 2.94 -8.55 7.01
C TYR A 117 3.21 -9.48 8.19
N MET A 118 2.27 -9.52 9.13
CA MET A 118 2.42 -10.38 10.32
C MET A 118 2.20 -11.85 9.94
N PRO A 119 3.04 -12.78 10.48
CA PRO A 119 2.99 -14.19 10.11
C PRO A 119 1.64 -14.87 10.36
N GLU A 120 0.92 -14.44 11.39
CA GLU A 120 -0.37 -15.03 11.77
C GLU A 120 -1.52 -14.59 10.86
N ASN A 121 -1.29 -13.63 9.96
CA ASN A 121 -2.33 -13.14 9.07
C ASN A 121 -2.38 -13.96 7.77
N ALA A 122 -3.00 -15.14 7.83
CA ALA A 122 -3.08 -16.06 6.70
C ALA A 122 -3.83 -15.48 5.49
N VAL A 123 -4.84 -14.63 5.73
CA VAL A 123 -5.62 -14.01 4.66
C VAL A 123 -4.74 -13.05 3.86
N VAL A 124 -3.96 -12.23 4.54
CA VAL A 124 -3.04 -11.28 3.90
C VAL A 124 -1.93 -12.03 3.17
N LYS A 125 -1.40 -13.09 3.75
CA LYS A 125 -0.39 -13.94 3.11
C LYS A 125 -0.88 -14.46 1.76
N GLN A 126 -2.07 -15.04 1.70
CA GLN A 126 -2.66 -15.55 0.46
C GLN A 126 -2.94 -14.42 -0.53
N PHE A 127 -3.38 -13.28 -0.03
CA PHE A 127 -3.67 -12.11 -0.84
C PHE A 127 -2.42 -11.68 -1.63
N TYR A 128 -1.30 -11.49 -0.94
CA TYR A 128 -0.06 -11.08 -1.61
C TYR A 128 0.52 -12.21 -2.48
N ALA A 129 0.45 -13.45 -2.03
CA ALA A 129 0.92 -14.60 -2.82
C ALA A 129 0.18 -14.68 -4.16
N SER A 130 -1.11 -14.33 -4.20
CA SER A 130 -1.89 -14.34 -5.42
C SER A 130 -1.41 -13.33 -6.48
N PHE A 131 -0.65 -12.32 -6.07
CA PHE A 131 -0.01 -11.35 -6.98
C PHE A 131 1.39 -11.78 -7.40
N GLY A 132 1.91 -12.87 -6.85
CA GLY A 132 3.25 -13.37 -7.16
C GLY A 132 4.32 -12.99 -6.14
N PHE A 133 3.95 -12.38 -5.01
CA PHE A 133 4.90 -12.10 -3.94
C PHE A 133 5.39 -13.39 -3.30
N VAL A 134 6.71 -13.49 -3.07
CA VAL A 134 7.37 -14.65 -2.49
C VAL A 134 8.05 -14.25 -1.19
N GLU A 135 7.84 -15.03 -0.14
CA GLU A 135 8.50 -14.79 1.14
C GLU A 135 10.01 -14.91 1.00
N VAL A 136 10.74 -13.94 1.53
CA VAL A 136 12.21 -13.93 1.48
C VAL A 136 12.84 -13.91 2.87
N GLY A 137 12.09 -13.66 3.93
CA GLY A 137 12.62 -13.65 5.28
C GLY A 137 11.69 -13.01 6.28
N ARG A 138 12.25 -12.66 7.44
CA ARG A 138 11.55 -11.93 8.49
C ARG A 138 12.41 -10.76 8.94
N ASP A 139 11.75 -9.64 9.31
CA ASP A 139 12.46 -8.50 9.86
C ASP A 139 12.67 -8.65 11.38
N GLU A 140 13.25 -7.61 12.00
CA GLU A 140 13.54 -7.59 13.43
C GLU A 140 12.29 -7.67 14.31
N ASP A 141 11.17 -7.16 13.79
CA ASP A 141 9.89 -7.15 14.49
C ASP A 141 9.08 -8.43 14.27
N GLY A 142 9.63 -9.39 13.51
CA GLY A 142 8.97 -10.66 13.22
C GLY A 142 7.99 -10.61 12.07
N GLU A 143 7.89 -9.48 11.36
CA GLU A 143 7.07 -9.42 10.15
C GLU A 143 7.72 -10.24 9.03
N ILE A 144 6.88 -10.91 8.26
CA ILE A 144 7.32 -11.60 7.05
C ILE A 144 7.59 -10.55 5.98
N GLU A 145 8.74 -10.64 5.34
CA GLU A 145 9.06 -9.86 4.15
C GLU A 145 8.81 -10.71 2.91
N ALA A 146 8.13 -10.13 1.94
CA ALA A 146 7.88 -10.78 0.67
C ALA A 146 8.21 -9.82 -0.47
N GLU A 147 8.62 -10.39 -1.60
CA GLU A 147 9.08 -9.63 -2.75
C GLU A 147 8.44 -10.10 -4.04
N LEU A 148 8.21 -9.13 -4.93
CA LEU A 148 7.77 -9.38 -6.28
C LEU A 148 8.83 -8.82 -7.24
N THR A 149 9.39 -9.68 -8.08
CA THR A 149 10.32 -9.26 -9.13
C THR A 149 9.53 -8.77 -10.33
N LEU A 150 9.87 -7.60 -10.81
CA LEU A 150 9.17 -6.97 -11.94
C LEU A 150 9.81 -7.31 -13.28
#